data_5ec10c2ac33ce99517b497d13cbf2abe
#
_entry.id   5ec10c2ac33ce99517b497d13cbf2abe
#
_cell.length_a   1.000
_cell.length_b   1.000
_cell.length_c   1.000
_cell.angle_alpha   90.00
_cell.angle_beta   90.00
_cell.angle_gamma   90.00
#
_symmetry.space_group_name_H-M   'P 1'
#
loop_
_entity.id
_entity.type
_entity.pdbx_description
1 polymer ?
#
loop_
_entity_poly.entity_id
_entity_poly.type
_entity_poly.pdbx_seq_one_letter_code
_entity_poly.pdbx_strand_id
1 'polypeptide(L)'
;MIKEEIISYCLTYPDVYKDQPFDDKWTVIRHKRNKKIFAMIFNLDGHLCLNLKCEPNKADLLRTIFEDVKPGYHMNKTHWNTIILDRNMKEDDIFEMVHHSFELTKPKPKIQT
;
A
#
# COMPACT_ATOMS: atom_id res chain seq x y z
N MET A 1 14.35 -3.71 2.11
CA MET A 1 13.37 -4.46 1.26
C MET A 1 13.52 -3.99 -0.17
N ILE A 2 13.56 -4.90 -1.10
CA ILE A 2 13.66 -4.57 -2.53
C ILE A 2 12.28 -4.68 -3.20
N LYS A 3 12.17 -4.08 -4.38
CA LYS A 3 10.91 -3.97 -5.13
C LYS A 3 10.24 -5.33 -5.36
N GLU A 4 11.02 -6.33 -5.78
CA GLU A 4 10.50 -7.67 -6.06
C GLU A 4 9.92 -8.34 -4.82
N GLU A 5 10.52 -8.09 -3.66
CA GLU A 5 10.03 -8.67 -2.39
C GLU A 5 8.65 -8.13 -2.01
N ILE A 6 8.46 -6.81 -2.08
CA ILE A 6 7.17 -6.22 -1.71
C ILE A 6 6.08 -6.58 -2.72
N ILE A 7 6.41 -6.62 -4.01
CA ILE A 7 5.46 -7.06 -5.03
C ILE A 7 5.05 -8.51 -4.79
N SER A 8 6.02 -9.40 -4.56
CA SER A 8 5.75 -10.81 -4.29
C SER A 8 4.89 -10.99 -3.05
N TYR A 9 5.15 -10.24 -2.00
CA TYR A 9 4.34 -10.28 -0.79
C TYR A 9 2.88 -9.88 -1.07
N CYS A 10 2.68 -8.77 -1.76
CA CYS A 10 1.33 -8.29 -2.10
C CYS A 10 0.58 -9.30 -2.96
N LEU A 11 1.27 -10.00 -3.84
CA LEU A 11 0.66 -11.02 -4.71
C LEU A 11 0.32 -12.32 -3.99
N THR A 12 0.71 -12.49 -2.73
CA THR A 12 0.27 -13.65 -1.92
C THR A 12 -1.17 -13.54 -1.45
N TYR A 13 -1.75 -12.35 -1.49
CA TYR A 13 -3.16 -12.14 -1.13
C TYR A 13 -4.08 -12.75 -2.20
N PRO A 14 -5.30 -13.21 -1.82
CA PRO A 14 -6.21 -13.82 -2.78
C PRO A 14 -6.85 -12.78 -3.70
N ASP A 15 -7.13 -13.20 -4.94
CA ASP A 15 -7.90 -12.42 -5.93
C ASP A 15 -7.32 -11.04 -6.20
N VAL A 16 -6.02 -10.96 -6.37
CA VAL A 16 -5.29 -9.72 -6.68
C VAL A 16 -4.47 -9.88 -7.96
N TYR A 17 -4.09 -8.75 -8.55
CA TYR A 17 -3.22 -8.74 -9.73
C TYR A 17 -2.37 -7.48 -9.79
N LYS A 18 -1.25 -7.60 -10.49
CA LYS A 18 -0.32 -6.50 -10.74
C LYS A 18 -0.73 -5.74 -11.99
N ASP A 19 -0.63 -4.41 -11.94
CA ASP A 19 -0.97 -3.53 -13.06
C ASP A 19 0.03 -2.38 -13.13
N GLN A 20 0.19 -1.80 -14.31
CA GLN A 20 1.01 -0.61 -14.53
C GLN A 20 0.21 0.40 -15.37
N PRO A 21 -0.82 1.04 -14.76
CA PRO A 21 -1.79 1.83 -15.53
C PRO A 21 -1.28 3.19 -16.00
N PHE A 22 -0.19 3.69 -15.44
CA PHE A 22 0.33 5.03 -15.73
C PHE A 22 1.58 4.97 -16.62
N ASP A 23 2.63 4.30 -16.13
CA ASP A 23 3.89 4.06 -16.85
C ASP A 23 4.64 2.94 -16.10
N ASP A 24 5.87 2.62 -16.55
CA ASP A 24 6.68 1.57 -15.93
C ASP A 24 7.28 1.94 -14.57
N LYS A 25 7.13 3.20 -14.14
CA LYS A 25 7.66 3.68 -12.86
C LYS A 25 6.74 3.36 -11.68
N TRP A 26 5.47 3.13 -11.93
CA TRP A 26 4.46 2.87 -10.92
C TRP A 26 3.88 1.48 -11.11
N THR A 27 4.13 0.60 -10.14
CA THR A 27 3.49 -0.71 -10.09
C THR A 27 2.37 -0.66 -9.06
N VAL A 28 1.17 -1.05 -9.45
CA VAL A 28 0.03 -1.09 -8.54
C VAL A 28 -0.47 -2.52 -8.39
N ILE A 29 -1.03 -2.83 -7.22
CA ILE A 29 -1.66 -4.11 -6.94
C ILE A 29 -3.13 -3.85 -6.67
N ARG A 30 -3.99 -4.54 -7.42
CA ARG A 30 -5.43 -4.34 -7.40
C ARG A 30 -6.17 -5.60 -6.97
N HIS A 31 -7.34 -5.40 -6.39
CA HIS A 31 -8.33 -6.46 -6.24
C HIS A 31 -8.95 -6.79 -7.60
N LYS A 32 -9.08 -8.07 -7.95
CA LYS A 32 -9.68 -8.48 -9.24
C LYS A 32 -11.15 -8.09 -9.37
N ARG A 33 -11.91 -8.18 -8.28
CA ARG A 33 -13.37 -8.03 -8.35
C ARG A 33 -13.81 -6.57 -8.47
N ASN A 34 -13.21 -5.65 -7.71
CA ASN A 34 -13.60 -4.24 -7.74
C ASN A 34 -12.56 -3.32 -8.40
N LYS A 35 -11.39 -3.86 -8.76
CA LYS A 35 -10.27 -3.15 -9.39
C LYS A 35 -9.68 -2.04 -8.53
N LYS A 36 -10.00 -1.97 -7.25
CA LYS A 36 -9.42 -0.98 -6.33
C LYS A 36 -7.96 -1.31 -6.03
N ILE A 37 -7.15 -0.27 -5.97
CA ILE A 37 -5.73 -0.38 -5.64
C ILE A 37 -5.58 -0.47 -4.12
N PHE A 38 -4.77 -1.41 -3.63
CA PHE A 38 -4.39 -1.43 -2.22
C PHE A 38 -2.89 -1.20 -1.97
N ALA A 39 -2.06 -1.26 -3.00
CA ALA A 39 -0.63 -0.98 -2.89
C ALA A 39 -0.11 -0.34 -4.18
N MET A 40 0.74 0.68 -4.04
CA MET A 40 1.41 1.33 -5.16
C MET A 40 2.89 1.40 -4.84
N ILE A 41 3.72 0.79 -5.68
CA ILE A 41 5.16 0.71 -5.50
C ILE A 41 5.84 1.63 -6.48
N PHE A 42 6.72 2.51 -6.00
CA PHE A 42 7.39 3.52 -6.83
C PHE A 42 8.70 3.96 -6.18
N ASN A 43 9.51 4.70 -6.95
CA ASN A 43 10.70 5.34 -6.42
C ASN A 43 10.46 6.85 -6.29
N LEU A 44 10.94 7.44 -5.20
CA LEU A 44 10.89 8.86 -4.94
C LEU A 44 12.23 9.29 -4.33
N ASP A 45 12.89 10.24 -4.97
CA ASP A 45 14.19 10.77 -4.51
C ASP A 45 15.22 9.67 -4.22
N GLY A 46 15.25 8.64 -5.05
CA GLY A 46 16.18 7.52 -4.92
C GLY A 46 15.78 6.46 -3.89
N HIS A 47 14.61 6.59 -3.26
CA HIS A 47 14.11 5.64 -2.29
C HIS A 47 12.94 4.83 -2.83
N LEU A 48 12.93 3.53 -2.52
CA LEU A 48 11.78 2.67 -2.80
C LEU A 48 10.65 3.02 -1.82
N CYS A 49 9.48 3.33 -2.36
CA CYS A 49 8.32 3.79 -1.59
C CYS A 49 7.08 2.94 -1.90
N LEU A 50 6.15 2.97 -0.96
CA LEU A 50 4.90 2.23 -1.03
C LEU A 50 3.76 3.12 -0.54
N ASN A 51 2.74 3.33 -1.39
CA ASN A 51 1.50 3.98 -0.96
C ASN A 51 0.50 2.91 -0.54
N LEU A 52 -0.05 3.09 0.65
CA LEU A 52 -1.06 2.21 1.23
C LEU A 52 -2.23 3.04 1.75
N LYS A 53 -3.44 2.54 1.55
CA LYS A 53 -4.62 3.13 2.15
C LYS A 53 -4.65 2.86 3.65
N CYS A 54 -5.14 3.82 4.43
CA CYS A 54 -5.17 3.69 5.87
C CYS A 54 -6.38 4.42 6.44
N GLU A 55 -6.95 3.89 7.51
CA GLU A 55 -7.99 4.59 8.26
C GLU A 55 -7.38 5.91 8.80
N PRO A 56 -8.10 7.06 8.72
CA PRO A 56 -7.49 8.39 8.97
C PRO A 56 -6.82 8.55 10.33
N ASN A 57 -7.44 8.12 11.41
CA ASN A 57 -6.83 8.24 12.75
C ASN A 57 -5.59 7.38 12.88
N LYS A 58 -5.61 6.20 12.30
CA LYS A 58 -4.46 5.31 12.27
C LYS A 58 -3.35 5.87 11.39
N ALA A 59 -3.71 6.50 10.28
CA ALA A 59 -2.73 7.15 9.38
C ALA A 59 -1.92 8.20 10.13
N ASP A 60 -2.57 9.08 10.86
CA ASP A 60 -1.90 10.11 11.67
C ASP A 60 -1.01 9.50 12.75
N LEU A 61 -1.52 8.47 13.43
CA LEU A 61 -0.76 7.78 14.48
C LEU A 61 0.51 7.14 13.91
N LEU A 62 0.43 6.45 12.78
CA LEU A 62 1.58 5.82 12.15
C LEU A 62 2.64 6.84 11.71
N ARG A 63 2.22 8.01 11.23
CA ARG A 63 3.13 9.10 10.87
C ARG A 63 3.87 9.64 12.10
N THR A 64 3.23 9.59 13.26
CA THR A 64 3.84 10.03 14.53
C THR A 64 4.83 8.99 15.05
N ILE A 65 4.48 7.70 14.94
CA ILE A 65 5.30 6.60 15.48
C ILE A 65 6.52 6.33 14.60
N PHE A 66 6.33 6.32 13.27
CA PHE A 66 7.37 5.91 12.32
C PHE A 66 7.87 7.10 11.50
N GLU A 67 9.15 7.39 11.60
CA GLU A 67 9.79 8.44 10.80
C GLU A 67 9.63 8.20 9.30
N ASP A 68 9.63 6.94 8.88
CA ASP A 68 9.57 6.55 7.47
C ASP A 68 8.14 6.42 6.93
N VAL A 69 7.13 6.83 7.71
CA VAL A 69 5.74 6.92 7.26
C VAL A 69 5.37 8.39 7.08
N LYS A 70 4.95 8.75 5.87
CA LYS A 70 4.65 10.12 5.45
C LYS A 70 3.23 10.21 4.89
N PRO A 71 2.67 11.42 4.76
CA PRO A 71 1.41 11.60 4.01
C PRO A 71 1.53 11.09 2.58
N GLY A 72 0.45 10.52 2.04
CA GLY A 72 0.47 9.85 0.73
C GLY A 72 0.89 10.74 -0.42
N TYR A 73 2.00 10.40 -1.06
CA TYR A 73 2.56 11.10 -2.21
C TYR A 73 1.63 10.93 -3.42
N HIS A 74 1.18 12.03 -4.00
CA HIS A 74 0.20 12.07 -5.10
C HIS A 74 -1.15 11.43 -4.77
N MET A 75 -1.47 11.29 -3.48
CA MET A 75 -2.72 10.66 -3.02
C MET A 75 -3.46 11.60 -2.07
N ASN A 76 -4.71 11.27 -1.78
CA ASN A 76 -5.46 11.91 -0.70
C ASN A 76 -4.76 11.63 0.63
N LYS A 77 -4.26 12.66 1.28
CA LYS A 77 -3.40 12.53 2.45
C LYS A 77 -4.15 12.16 3.75
N THR A 78 -5.47 12.28 3.74
CA THR A 78 -6.31 11.82 4.85
C THR A 78 -6.39 10.29 4.88
N HIS A 79 -6.42 9.65 3.70
CA HIS A 79 -6.68 8.22 3.55
C HIS A 79 -5.49 7.40 3.09
N TRP A 80 -4.35 8.04 2.78
CA TRP A 80 -3.19 7.33 2.23
C TRP A 80 -1.90 7.75 2.94
N ASN A 81 -1.05 6.77 3.20
CA ASN A 81 0.31 6.97 3.68
C ASN A 81 1.33 6.47 2.65
N THR A 82 2.48 7.13 2.62
CA THR A 82 3.67 6.67 1.90
C THR A 82 4.65 6.10 2.91
N ILE A 83 5.10 4.87 2.68
CA ILE A 83 6.10 4.19 3.51
C ILE A 83 7.40 4.12 2.72
N ILE A 84 8.50 4.57 3.30
CA ILE A 84 9.84 4.44 2.72
C ILE A 84 10.35 3.04 3.10
N LEU A 85 10.56 2.18 2.10
CA LEU A 85 10.82 0.75 2.31
C LEU A 85 12.30 0.41 2.50
N ASP A 86 13.20 1.26 2.04
CA ASP A 86 14.64 0.98 2.00
C ASP A 86 15.42 1.68 3.12
N ARG A 87 14.79 1.93 4.26
CA ARG A 87 15.41 2.56 5.43
C ARG A 87 15.30 1.66 6.66
N ASN A 88 14.56 2.09 7.69
CA ASN A 88 14.67 1.47 9.01
C ASN A 88 13.44 0.67 9.46
N MET A 89 12.37 0.66 8.67
CA MET A 89 11.16 -0.05 9.09
C MET A 89 11.33 -1.56 9.03
N LYS A 90 10.82 -2.23 10.05
CA LYS A 90 10.79 -3.70 10.10
C LYS A 90 9.76 -4.23 9.10
N GLU A 91 10.07 -5.37 8.47
CA GLU A 91 9.18 -6.00 7.50
C GLU A 91 7.80 -6.31 8.11
N ASP A 92 7.75 -6.78 9.35
CA ASP A 92 6.49 -7.10 10.03
C ASP A 92 5.57 -5.88 10.12
N ASP A 93 6.13 -4.71 10.41
CA ASP A 93 5.36 -3.46 10.47
C ASP A 93 4.84 -3.07 9.09
N ILE A 94 5.67 -3.22 8.05
CA ILE A 94 5.27 -2.96 6.67
C ILE A 94 4.15 -3.90 6.24
N PHE A 95 4.29 -5.20 6.51
CA PHE A 95 3.31 -6.20 6.13
C PHE A 95 1.97 -6.00 6.85
N GLU A 96 1.99 -5.57 8.10
CA GLU A 96 0.78 -5.23 8.83
C GLU A 96 0.04 -4.06 8.20
N MET A 97 0.77 -3.04 7.75
CA MET A 97 0.19 -1.89 7.03
C MET A 97 -0.39 -2.31 5.67
N VAL A 98 0.28 -3.21 4.95
CA VAL A 98 -0.24 -3.78 3.70
C VAL A 98 -1.54 -4.52 3.96
N HIS A 99 -1.59 -5.35 4.99
CA HIS A 99 -2.79 -6.08 5.34
C HIS A 99 -3.97 -5.14 5.64
N HIS A 100 -3.72 -4.09 6.39
CA HIS A 100 -4.74 -3.07 6.70
C HIS A 100 -5.29 -2.43 5.43
N SER A 101 -4.41 -2.04 4.50
CA SER A 101 -4.81 -1.47 3.21
C SER A 101 -5.63 -2.45 2.39
N PHE A 102 -5.21 -3.72 2.34
CA PHE A 102 -5.94 -4.78 1.65
C PHE A 102 -7.36 -4.92 2.21
N GLU A 103 -7.51 -4.97 3.53
CA GLU A 103 -8.81 -5.10 4.18
C GLU A 103 -9.73 -3.91 3.92
N LEU A 104 -9.18 -2.68 3.92
CA LEU A 104 -9.97 -1.47 3.67
C LEU A 104 -10.50 -1.37 2.24
N THR A 105 -9.82 -1.99 1.29
CA THR A 105 -10.12 -1.82 -0.14
C THR A 105 -10.76 -3.04 -0.78
N LYS A 106 -10.79 -4.18 -0.09
CA LYS A 106 -11.35 -5.42 -0.64
C LYS A 106 -12.84 -5.27 -0.93
N PRO A 107 -13.37 -6.05 -1.90
CA PRO A 107 -14.80 -6.03 -2.18
C PRO A 107 -15.62 -6.40 -0.94
N LYS A 108 -16.72 -5.68 -0.74
CA LYS A 108 -17.64 -6.01 0.35
C LYS A 108 -18.38 -7.30 0.02
N PRO A 109 -18.69 -8.15 1.03
CA PRO A 109 -19.52 -9.32 0.81
C PRO A 109 -20.88 -8.90 0.27
N LYS A 110 -21.44 -9.71 -0.64
CA LYS A 110 -22.82 -9.49 -1.08
C LYS A 110 -23.76 -9.72 0.11
N ILE A 111 -24.62 -8.74 0.36
CA ILE A 111 -25.71 -8.93 1.33
C ILE A 111 -26.73 -9.81 0.65
N GLN A 112 -26.97 -11.00 1.23
CA GLN A 112 -28.05 -11.87 0.79
C GLN A 112 -29.30 -11.50 1.59
N THR A 113 -30.33 -11.11 0.88
CA THR A 113 -31.65 -10.85 1.46
C THR A 113 -32.54 -12.06 1.35
#